data_00ea29039623f442a8dfbf5daf5d9fb4
#
_entry.id   00ea29039623f442a8dfbf5daf5d9fb4
#
_cell.length_a   1.000
_cell.length_b   1.000
_cell.length_c   1.000
_cell.angle_alpha   90.00
_cell.angle_beta   90.00
_cell.angle_gamma   90.00
#
_symmetry.space_group_name_H-M   'P 1'
#
loop_
_entity.id
_entity.type
_entity.pdbx_description
1 polymer ?
#
loop_
_entity_poly.entity_id
_entity_poly.type
_entity_poly.pdbx_seq_one_letter_code
_entity_poly.pdbx_strand_id
1 'polypeptide(L)'
;MVVNEITAGVSLKLYETFGSSYRIYQNDVSQGLFEPCFFLAVLSPSHKPYLGRRRKITVPLDVHFFPEDAGNNREMARVGDLLFSALEFITTTDGQDVVRGCDMSYEVQDGVLHFFVTYSV
;
A
#
# COMPACT_ATOMS: atom_id res chain seq x y z
N MET A 1 9.40 -9.97 -10.19
CA MET A 1 8.80 -10.72 -9.07
C MET A 1 7.46 -10.09 -8.70
N VAL A 2 6.45 -10.89 -8.44
CA VAL A 2 5.07 -10.42 -8.25
C VAL A 2 4.94 -9.41 -7.11
N VAL A 3 5.59 -9.69 -5.97
CA VAL A 3 5.52 -8.78 -4.82
C VAL A 3 6.06 -7.40 -5.18
N ASN A 4 7.21 -7.34 -5.87
CA ASN A 4 7.80 -6.07 -6.27
C ASN A 4 6.95 -5.31 -7.28
N GLU A 5 6.28 -6.03 -8.17
CA GLU A 5 5.37 -5.42 -9.14
C GLU A 5 4.16 -4.79 -8.45
N ILE A 6 3.64 -5.46 -7.43
CA ILE A 6 2.51 -4.95 -6.67
C ILE A 6 2.92 -3.72 -5.84
N THR A 7 4.05 -3.79 -5.15
CA THR A 7 4.51 -2.64 -4.35
C THR A 7 4.81 -1.43 -5.23
N ALA A 8 5.40 -1.65 -6.40
CA ALA A 8 5.66 -0.58 -7.36
C ALA A 8 4.35 0.01 -7.89
N GLY A 9 3.36 -0.83 -8.16
CA GLY A 9 2.05 -0.36 -8.60
C GLY A 9 1.34 0.47 -7.53
N VAL A 10 1.45 0.06 -6.27
CA VAL A 10 0.90 0.83 -5.15
C VAL A 10 1.62 2.16 -5.01
N SER A 11 2.95 2.16 -5.09
CA SER A 11 3.74 3.40 -5.02
C SER A 11 3.33 4.38 -6.11
N LEU A 12 3.18 3.89 -7.34
CA LEU A 12 2.77 4.74 -8.46
C LEU A 12 1.39 5.32 -8.21
N LYS A 13 0.46 4.51 -7.71
CA LYS A 13 -0.89 4.98 -7.43
C LYS A 13 -0.91 6.02 -6.33
N LEU A 14 -0.10 5.85 -5.30
CA LEU A 14 0.04 6.85 -4.24
C LEU A 14 0.59 8.16 -4.80
N TYR A 15 1.59 8.08 -5.66
CA TYR A 15 2.15 9.27 -6.29
C TYR A 15 1.12 9.97 -7.16
N GLU A 16 0.36 9.22 -7.95
CA GLU A 16 -0.68 9.79 -8.81
C GLU A 16 -1.80 10.46 -7.99
N THR A 17 -2.11 9.90 -6.82
CA THR A 17 -3.21 10.39 -5.99
C THR A 17 -2.81 11.60 -5.15
N PHE A 18 -1.61 11.56 -4.57
CA PHE A 18 -1.16 12.57 -3.61
C PHE A 18 -0.07 13.49 -4.14
N GLY A 19 0.49 13.18 -5.32
CA GLY A 19 1.56 13.96 -5.90
C GLY A 19 2.85 13.82 -5.12
N SER A 20 3.67 14.87 -5.15
CA SER A 20 4.95 14.89 -4.46
C SER A 20 4.86 15.39 -3.02
N SER A 21 3.64 15.58 -2.51
CA SER A 21 3.43 16.09 -1.15
C SER A 21 3.94 15.14 -0.07
N TYR A 22 3.92 13.84 -0.36
CA TYR A 22 4.32 12.82 0.60
C TYR A 22 5.41 11.93 -0.01
N ARG A 23 6.44 11.64 0.78
CA ARG A 23 7.48 10.69 0.38
C ARG A 23 6.95 9.27 0.52
N ILE A 24 7.46 8.36 -0.30
CA ILE A 24 7.03 6.97 -0.31
C ILE A 24 8.25 6.09 -0.10
N TYR A 25 8.23 5.30 0.98
CA TYR A 25 9.32 4.39 1.33
C TYR A 25 8.83 2.96 1.19
N GLN A 26 9.66 2.07 0.65
CA GLN A 26 9.32 0.66 0.47
C GLN A 26 10.22 -0.28 1.25
N ASN A 27 11.41 0.18 1.61
CA ASN A 27 12.40 -0.66 2.29
C ASN A 27 12.75 -0.03 3.63
N ASP A 28 13.52 -0.78 4.43
CA ASP A 28 14.02 -0.29 5.68
C ASP A 28 14.73 1.05 5.51
N VAL A 29 14.43 1.99 6.40
CA VAL A 29 14.99 3.34 6.34
C VAL A 29 15.91 3.51 7.53
N SER A 30 17.20 3.35 7.29
CA SER A 30 18.21 3.39 8.36
C SER A 30 18.36 4.77 8.99
N GLN A 31 17.98 5.82 8.28
CA GLN A 31 18.12 7.20 8.77
C GLN A 31 16.81 7.80 9.27
N GLY A 32 15.76 6.97 9.39
CA GLY A 32 14.46 7.44 9.81
C GLY A 32 13.60 7.96 8.67
N LEU A 33 12.34 8.21 9.00
CA LEU A 33 11.36 8.66 8.02
C LEU A 33 11.20 10.16 8.09
N PHE A 34 11.09 10.80 6.92
CA PHE A 34 10.80 12.23 6.84
C PHE A 34 9.30 12.43 6.66
N GLU A 35 8.63 12.85 7.71
CA GLU A 35 7.20 13.06 7.72
C GLU A 35 6.81 14.37 7.04
N PRO A 36 5.67 14.44 6.34
CA PRO A 36 4.68 13.36 6.14
C PRO A 36 5.12 12.39 5.05
N CYS A 37 4.81 11.11 5.25
CA CYS A 37 5.27 10.09 4.30
C CYS A 37 4.42 8.82 4.37
N PHE A 38 4.56 7.99 3.35
CA PHE A 38 4.02 6.63 3.32
C PHE A 38 5.15 5.63 3.45
N PHE A 39 4.86 4.53 4.12
CA PHE A 39 5.76 3.37 4.18
C PHE A 39 4.97 2.12 3.82
N LEU A 40 5.47 1.37 2.84
CA LEU A 40 4.81 0.15 2.38
C LEU A 40 5.45 -1.06 3.04
N ALA A 41 4.67 -1.79 3.81
CA ALA A 41 5.12 -3.02 4.45
C ALA A 41 4.38 -4.19 3.85
N VAL A 42 5.12 -5.17 3.33
CA VAL A 42 4.53 -6.41 2.84
C VAL A 42 4.38 -7.35 4.02
N LEU A 43 3.14 -7.76 4.27
CA LEU A 43 2.87 -8.78 5.28
C LEU A 43 3.08 -10.14 4.65
N SER A 44 2.75 -11.22 5.31
CA SER A 44 3.08 -12.59 4.88
C SER A 44 2.50 -12.94 3.49
N PRO A 45 3.26 -12.81 2.39
CA PRO A 45 2.77 -13.25 1.08
C PRO A 45 2.58 -14.76 1.07
N SER A 46 1.58 -15.22 0.31
CA SER A 46 1.32 -16.65 0.20
C SER A 46 1.09 -17.06 -1.24
N HIS A 47 1.43 -18.30 -1.53
CA HIS A 47 1.21 -18.94 -2.82
C HIS A 47 0.33 -20.15 -2.61
N LYS A 48 -0.78 -20.18 -3.34
CA LYS A 48 -1.71 -21.31 -3.25
C LYS A 48 -1.79 -21.98 -4.62
N PRO A 49 -1.47 -23.28 -4.71
CA PRO A 49 -1.56 -23.96 -6.01
C PRO A 49 -3.02 -24.21 -6.40
N TYR A 50 -3.28 -24.06 -7.69
CA TYR A 50 -4.54 -24.46 -8.31
C TYR A 50 -4.30 -25.65 -9.23
N LEU A 51 -5.34 -26.08 -9.91
CA LEU A 51 -5.26 -27.15 -10.87
C LEU A 51 -4.21 -26.83 -11.96
N GLY A 52 -3.38 -27.81 -12.28
CA GLY A 52 -2.30 -27.66 -13.25
C GLY A 52 -1.15 -26.85 -12.66
N ARG A 53 -0.63 -25.92 -13.46
CA ARG A 53 0.50 -25.07 -13.06
C ARG A 53 0.06 -23.71 -12.52
N ARG A 54 -1.24 -23.49 -12.36
CA ARG A 54 -1.76 -22.22 -11.89
C ARG A 54 -1.51 -22.06 -10.40
N ARG A 55 -1.22 -20.84 -10.01
CA ARG A 55 -1.03 -20.48 -8.61
C ARG A 55 -1.76 -19.19 -8.30
N LYS A 56 -2.34 -19.11 -7.12
CA LYS A 56 -2.85 -17.85 -6.60
C LYS A 56 -1.81 -17.28 -5.67
N ILE A 57 -1.34 -16.08 -5.99
CA ILE A 57 -0.37 -15.37 -5.18
C ILE A 57 -1.13 -14.26 -4.46
N THR A 58 -1.07 -14.28 -3.14
CA THR A 58 -1.76 -13.31 -2.30
C THR A 58 -0.72 -12.47 -1.59
N VAL A 59 -0.85 -11.15 -1.73
CA VAL A 59 0.11 -10.19 -1.17
C VAL A 59 -0.66 -9.20 -0.30
N PRO A 60 -0.70 -9.41 1.02
CA PRO A 60 -1.27 -8.42 1.92
C PRO A 60 -0.26 -7.32 2.21
N LEU A 61 -0.75 -6.09 2.21
CA LEU A 61 0.08 -4.92 2.46
C LEU A 61 -0.48 -4.11 3.63
N ASP A 62 0.42 -3.51 4.39
CA ASP A 62 0.11 -2.48 5.38
C ASP A 62 0.73 -1.19 4.87
N VAL A 63 -0.10 -0.26 4.41
CA VAL A 63 0.35 1.04 3.95
C VAL A 63 0.31 1.98 5.13
N HIS A 64 1.48 2.30 5.68
CA HIS A 64 1.58 3.21 6.81
C HIS A 64 1.58 4.65 6.30
N PHE A 65 0.80 5.52 6.93
CA PHE A 65 0.88 6.95 6.68
C PHE A 65 1.32 7.64 7.96
N PHE A 66 2.43 8.33 7.88
CA PHE A 66 2.98 9.12 9.00
C PHE A 66 2.66 10.59 8.72
N PRO A 67 1.69 11.18 9.44
CA PRO A 67 1.38 12.59 9.25
C PRO A 67 2.49 13.47 9.81
N GLU A 68 2.57 14.70 9.33
CA GLU A 68 3.52 15.66 9.86
C GLU A 68 3.25 15.95 11.35
N ASP A 69 1.96 16.01 11.70
CA ASP A 69 1.52 16.18 13.09
C ASP A 69 0.81 14.89 13.53
N ALA A 70 1.42 14.15 14.44
CA ALA A 70 0.90 12.86 14.90
C ALA A 70 -0.50 12.95 15.52
N GLY A 71 -0.91 14.13 15.97
CA GLY A 71 -2.24 14.33 16.54
C GLY A 71 -3.31 14.66 15.51
N ASN A 72 -2.96 14.72 14.22
CA ASN A 72 -3.89 15.18 13.19
C ASN A 72 -4.78 14.04 12.67
N ASN A 73 -5.80 13.70 13.48
CA ASN A 73 -6.74 12.64 13.12
C ASN A 73 -7.57 12.98 11.87
N ARG A 74 -7.82 14.26 11.64
CA ARG A 74 -8.58 14.69 10.47
C ARG A 74 -7.83 14.42 9.18
N GLU A 75 -6.51 14.69 9.16
CA GLU A 75 -5.69 14.38 8.00
C GLU A 75 -5.62 12.87 7.75
N MET A 76 -5.45 12.09 8.83
CA MET A 76 -5.39 10.63 8.70
C MET A 76 -6.70 10.06 8.17
N ALA A 77 -7.84 10.57 8.63
CA ALA A 77 -9.14 10.13 8.11
C ALA A 77 -9.30 10.47 6.63
N ARG A 78 -8.89 11.66 6.23
CA ARG A 78 -8.95 12.09 4.83
C ARG A 78 -8.08 11.20 3.94
N VAL A 79 -6.86 10.93 4.39
CA VAL A 79 -5.95 10.05 3.65
C VAL A 79 -6.52 8.63 3.59
N GLY A 80 -7.01 8.10 4.70
CA GLY A 80 -7.61 6.77 4.74
C GLY A 80 -8.78 6.63 3.77
N ASP A 81 -9.66 7.62 3.73
CA ASP A 81 -10.80 7.60 2.80
C ASP A 81 -10.34 7.62 1.35
N LEU A 82 -9.32 8.42 1.03
CA LEU A 82 -8.78 8.46 -0.32
C LEU A 82 -8.11 7.15 -0.71
N LEU A 83 -7.48 6.47 0.24
CA LEU A 83 -6.81 5.21 -0.04
C LEU A 83 -7.79 4.11 -0.46
N PHE A 84 -9.02 4.10 0.07
CA PHE A 84 -10.02 3.11 -0.35
C PHE A 84 -10.27 3.17 -1.86
N SER A 85 -10.41 4.34 -2.42
CA SER A 85 -10.62 4.47 -3.86
C SER A 85 -9.32 4.40 -4.65
N ALA A 86 -8.23 4.94 -4.11
CA ALA A 86 -6.96 4.96 -4.83
C ALA A 86 -6.37 3.56 -5.00
N LEU A 87 -6.45 2.72 -3.97
CA LEU A 87 -5.79 1.42 -3.97
C LEU A 87 -6.71 0.26 -4.34
N GLU A 88 -7.97 0.55 -4.71
CA GLU A 88 -8.87 -0.50 -5.16
C GLU A 88 -8.36 -1.17 -6.44
N PHE A 89 -7.81 -0.38 -7.36
CA PHE A 89 -7.23 -0.91 -8.59
C PHE A 89 -5.84 -0.33 -8.78
N ILE A 90 -4.86 -1.21 -8.91
CA ILE A 90 -3.49 -0.81 -9.24
C ILE A 90 -3.07 -1.46 -10.55
N THR A 91 -2.09 -0.85 -11.20
CA THR A 91 -1.50 -1.40 -12.42
C THR A 91 -0.11 -1.90 -12.09
N THR A 92 0.22 -3.11 -12.57
CA THR A 92 1.56 -3.66 -12.34
C THR A 92 2.61 -2.85 -13.10
N THR A 93 3.89 -3.05 -12.75
CA THR A 93 5.00 -2.25 -13.28
C THR A 93 5.10 -2.29 -14.80
N ASP A 94 4.73 -3.40 -15.41
CA ASP A 94 4.76 -3.53 -16.85
C ASP A 94 3.58 -2.85 -17.54
N GLY A 95 2.62 -2.33 -16.76
CA GLY A 95 1.47 -1.62 -17.27
C GLY A 95 0.42 -2.52 -17.94
N GLN A 96 0.59 -3.83 -17.87
CA GLN A 96 -0.28 -4.76 -18.61
C GLN A 96 -1.42 -5.31 -17.77
N ASP A 97 -1.21 -5.45 -16.47
CA ASP A 97 -2.20 -6.05 -15.59
C ASP A 97 -2.76 -5.05 -14.61
N VAL A 98 -4.08 -5.09 -14.43
CA VAL A 98 -4.78 -4.35 -13.41
C VAL A 98 -5.17 -5.33 -12.32
N VAL A 99 -4.81 -5.01 -11.07
CA VAL A 99 -5.07 -5.89 -9.93
C VAL A 99 -5.99 -5.16 -8.97
N ARG A 100 -7.02 -5.88 -8.49
CA ARG A 100 -7.99 -5.31 -7.57
C ARG A 100 -7.57 -5.56 -6.13
N GLY A 101 -7.63 -4.51 -5.30
CA GLY A 101 -7.41 -4.61 -3.87
C GLY A 101 -8.66 -5.14 -3.17
N CYS A 102 -8.46 -6.02 -2.19
CA CYS A 102 -9.51 -6.64 -1.42
C CYS A 102 -9.22 -6.50 0.06
N ASP A 103 -10.24 -6.75 0.89
CA ASP A 103 -10.10 -6.75 2.36
C ASP A 103 -9.46 -5.46 2.87
N MET A 104 -9.97 -4.34 2.36
CA MET A 104 -9.44 -3.03 2.71
C MET A 104 -10.05 -2.52 4.01
N SER A 105 -9.17 -2.07 4.91
CA SER A 105 -9.58 -1.44 6.16
C SER A 105 -8.45 -0.54 6.63
N TYR A 106 -8.75 0.34 7.58
CA TYR A 106 -7.67 1.10 8.19
C TYR A 106 -7.92 1.30 9.67
N GLU A 107 -6.84 1.53 10.41
CA GLU A 107 -6.90 1.90 11.82
C GLU A 107 -5.78 2.89 12.10
N VAL A 108 -5.95 3.66 13.16
CA VAL A 108 -4.93 4.60 13.64
C VAL A 108 -4.37 4.04 14.94
N GLN A 109 -3.06 3.89 15.00
CA GLN A 109 -2.37 3.37 16.16
C GLN A 109 -1.10 4.17 16.41
N ASP A 110 -0.97 4.73 17.61
CA ASP A 110 0.19 5.51 18.02
C ASP A 110 0.52 6.67 17.06
N GLY A 111 -0.54 7.34 16.57
CA GLY A 111 -0.37 8.48 15.66
C GLY A 111 -0.01 8.10 14.24
N VAL A 112 -0.10 6.84 13.88
CA VAL A 112 0.18 6.35 12.54
C VAL A 112 -1.06 5.70 11.97
N LEU A 113 -1.39 6.04 10.71
CA LEU A 113 -2.47 5.39 9.99
C LEU A 113 -1.94 4.10 9.35
N HIS A 114 -2.63 2.99 9.61
CA HIS A 114 -2.33 1.70 9.01
C HIS A 114 -3.48 1.33 8.08
N PHE A 115 -3.22 1.32 6.78
CA PHE A 115 -4.21 0.92 5.78
C PHE A 115 -3.86 -0.46 5.25
N PHE A 116 -4.78 -1.39 5.42
CA PHE A 116 -4.57 -2.78 5.01
C PHE A 116 -5.28 -3.03 3.69
N VAL A 117 -4.60 -3.67 2.77
CA VAL A 117 -5.15 -4.07 1.49
C VAL A 117 -4.46 -5.34 1.03
N THR A 118 -5.22 -6.23 0.39
CA THR A 118 -4.70 -7.50 -0.10
C THR A 118 -4.89 -7.58 -1.61
N TYR A 119 -3.83 -7.92 -2.32
CA TYR A 119 -3.87 -8.13 -3.77
C TYR A 119 -3.64 -9.60 -4.06
N SER A 120 -4.41 -10.14 -4.99
CA SER A 120 -4.28 -11.52 -5.43
C SER A 120 -4.09 -11.55 -6.94
N VAL A 121 -3.12 -12.36 -7.37
CA VAL A 121 -2.75 -12.45 -8.79
C VAL A 121 -2.74 -13.91 -9.25
#